data_f9a8e83baab5cc791664d307bc8f6cf7
#
_entry.id   f9a8e83baab5cc791664d307bc8f6cf7
#
_cell.length_a   1.000
_cell.length_b   1.000
_cell.length_c   1.000
_cell.angle_alpha   90.00
_cell.angle_beta   90.00
_cell.angle_gamma   90.00
#
_symmetry.space_group_name_H-M   'P 1'
#
loop_
_entity.id
_entity.type
_entity.pdbx_description
1 polymer ?
#
loop_
_entity_poly.entity_id
_entity_poly.type
_entity_poly.pdbx_seq_one_letter_code
_entity_poly.pdbx_strand_id
1 'polypeptide(L)'
;MASDAQVVKRRKTDLDIFIEPEYLVVFDMSSEVRGSERVKIYRKIRAIRKAAEEQGRYIEWVQKSVLLCMSRDDALALASVFPMSRTKVRIFVVTGEITW
;
A
#
# COMPACT_ATOMS: atom_id res chain seq x y z
N MET A 1 22.31 16.88 12.09
CA MET A 1 20.96 17.23 11.67
C MET A 1 20.69 16.72 10.27
N ALA A 2 19.59 16.08 10.09
CA ALA A 2 19.24 15.56 8.78
C ALA A 2 18.61 16.65 7.92
N SER A 3 19.41 17.65 7.53
CA SER A 3 18.90 18.77 6.75
C SER A 3 18.36 18.34 5.39
N ASP A 4 18.84 17.20 4.89
CA ASP A 4 18.39 16.68 3.61
C ASP A 4 17.17 15.78 3.74
N ALA A 5 16.78 15.41 4.96
CA ALA A 5 15.63 14.58 5.20
C ALA A 5 14.45 15.43 5.67
N GLN A 6 13.32 15.19 5.08
CA GLN A 6 12.13 16.01 5.28
C GLN A 6 10.90 15.13 5.38
N VAL A 7 10.04 15.41 6.34
CA VAL A 7 8.76 14.70 6.43
C VAL A 7 7.81 15.30 5.41
N VAL A 8 7.32 14.46 4.52
CA VAL A 8 6.43 14.87 3.44
C VAL A 8 5.05 14.28 3.69
N LYS A 9 4.03 15.13 3.61
CA LYS A 9 2.64 14.70 3.66
C LYS A 9 2.19 14.40 2.25
N ARG A 10 2.02 13.16 1.94
CA ARG A 10 1.64 12.73 0.59
C ARG A 10 0.21 13.17 0.30
N ARG A 11 0.00 13.87 -0.81
CA ARG A 11 -1.30 14.31 -1.30
C ARG A 11 -2.11 15.09 -0.27
N LYS A 12 -1.43 15.69 0.68
CA LYS A 12 -2.02 16.55 1.68
C LYS A 12 -1.47 17.96 1.52
N THR A 13 -2.24 18.94 1.90
CA THR A 13 -1.78 20.32 1.88
C THR A 13 -1.05 20.64 3.16
N ASP A 14 -0.23 21.68 3.14
CA ASP A 14 0.47 22.14 4.33
C ASP A 14 -0.48 22.75 5.37
N LEU A 15 -1.70 23.03 4.96
CA LEU A 15 -2.72 23.59 5.84
C LEU A 15 -3.49 22.54 6.62
N ASP A 16 -3.28 21.28 6.31
CA ASP A 16 -3.95 20.19 7.01
C ASP A 16 -3.50 20.14 8.46
N ILE A 17 -4.41 20.44 9.36
CA ILE A 17 -4.17 20.36 10.78
C ILE A 17 -4.10 18.90 11.22
N PHE A 18 -4.96 18.09 10.64
CA PHE A 18 -5.04 16.67 10.93
C PHE A 18 -4.37 15.89 9.82
N ILE A 19 -3.37 15.11 10.18
CA ILE A 19 -2.71 14.22 9.25
C ILE A 19 -3.47 12.91 9.28
N GLU A 20 -4.18 12.62 8.19
CA GLU A 20 -4.81 11.33 8.05
C GLU A 20 -3.74 10.29 7.75
N PRO A 21 -3.80 9.13 8.42
CA PRO A 21 -2.82 8.10 8.16
C PRO A 21 -2.97 7.51 6.76
N GLU A 22 -1.87 7.01 6.26
CA GLU A 22 -1.86 6.11 5.12
C GLU A 22 -1.58 4.70 5.62
N TYR A 23 -1.74 3.72 4.75
CA TYR A 23 -1.62 2.31 5.13
C TYR A 23 -0.67 1.62 4.18
N LEU A 24 0.39 1.05 4.74
CA LEU A 24 1.41 0.37 3.97
C LEU A 24 1.17 -1.13 4.07
N VAL A 25 0.90 -1.75 2.94
CA VAL A 25 0.72 -3.21 2.85
C VAL A 25 2.01 -3.81 2.34
N VAL A 26 2.64 -4.58 3.19
CA VAL A 26 3.89 -5.28 2.86
C VAL A 26 3.60 -6.78 2.81
N PHE A 27 3.97 -7.41 1.72
CA PHE A 27 3.69 -8.83 1.55
C PHE A 27 4.91 -9.61 1.06
N ASP A 28 4.97 -10.86 1.49
CA ASP A 28 6.04 -11.76 1.12
C ASP A 28 5.41 -13.11 0.79
N MET A 29 5.29 -13.41 -0.49
CA MET A 29 4.75 -14.68 -0.95
C MET A 29 5.84 -15.74 -0.93
N SER A 30 5.52 -16.90 -0.36
CA SER A 30 6.45 -18.01 -0.36
C SER A 30 6.65 -18.53 -1.79
N SER A 31 7.74 -19.27 -2.00
CA SER A 31 8.02 -19.91 -3.29
C SER A 31 6.96 -20.95 -3.68
N GLU A 32 6.13 -21.38 -2.73
CA GLU A 32 5.03 -22.31 -3.00
C GLU A 32 3.89 -21.67 -3.78
N VAL A 33 3.81 -20.33 -3.77
CA VAL A 33 2.83 -19.61 -4.60
C VAL A 33 3.33 -19.65 -6.03
N ARG A 34 2.63 -20.41 -6.86
CA ARG A 34 3.04 -20.65 -8.25
C ARG A 34 2.85 -19.41 -9.12
N GLY A 35 3.54 -19.39 -10.26
CA GLY A 35 3.45 -18.26 -11.18
C GLY A 35 2.05 -17.94 -11.64
N SER A 36 1.21 -18.94 -11.91
CA SER A 36 -0.18 -18.74 -12.31
C SER A 36 -1.00 -18.11 -11.18
N GLU A 37 -0.76 -18.49 -9.93
CA GLU A 37 -1.40 -17.86 -8.77
C GLU A 37 -0.93 -16.43 -8.60
N ARG A 38 0.36 -16.16 -8.77
CA ARG A 38 0.93 -14.82 -8.68
C ARG A 38 0.30 -13.87 -9.70
N VAL A 39 0.12 -14.34 -10.92
CA VAL A 39 -0.54 -13.56 -11.96
C VAL A 39 -1.97 -13.18 -11.54
N LYS A 40 -2.71 -14.14 -10.98
CA LYS A 40 -4.07 -13.88 -10.49
C LYS A 40 -4.08 -12.88 -9.35
N ILE A 41 -3.13 -13.00 -8.42
CA ILE A 41 -3.01 -12.08 -7.29
C ILE A 41 -2.73 -10.67 -7.80
N TYR A 42 -1.74 -10.49 -8.67
CA TYR A 42 -1.40 -9.19 -9.22
C TYR A 42 -2.54 -8.58 -10.03
N ARG A 43 -3.31 -9.41 -10.72
CA ARG A 43 -4.50 -8.95 -11.44
C ARG A 43 -5.55 -8.41 -10.48
N LYS A 44 -5.77 -9.09 -9.35
CA LYS A 44 -6.70 -8.63 -8.32
C LYS A 44 -6.23 -7.32 -7.70
N ILE A 45 -4.94 -7.19 -7.44
CA ILE A 45 -4.36 -5.95 -6.92
C ILE A 45 -4.62 -4.79 -7.90
N ARG A 46 -4.40 -5.00 -9.19
CA ARG A 46 -4.65 -3.98 -10.21
C ARG A 46 -6.13 -3.60 -10.28
N ALA A 47 -7.02 -4.56 -10.12
CA ALA A 47 -8.47 -4.30 -10.12
C ALA A 47 -8.86 -3.45 -8.92
N ILE A 48 -8.33 -3.75 -7.74
CA ILE A 48 -8.58 -2.95 -6.53
C ILE A 48 -8.04 -1.53 -6.69
N ARG A 49 -6.84 -1.38 -7.24
CA ARG A 49 -6.26 -0.07 -7.52
C ARG A 49 -7.15 0.76 -8.45
N LYS A 50 -7.60 0.14 -9.54
CA LYS A 50 -8.45 0.82 -10.51
C LYS A 50 -9.76 1.29 -9.88
N ALA A 51 -10.39 0.42 -9.10
CA ALA A 51 -11.64 0.75 -8.42
C ALA A 51 -11.44 1.91 -7.42
N ALA A 52 -10.34 1.89 -6.69
CA ALA A 52 -10.01 2.97 -5.76
C ALA A 52 -9.80 4.30 -6.51
N GLU A 53 -9.04 4.28 -7.60
CA GLU A 53 -8.76 5.47 -8.40
C GLU A 53 -10.04 6.08 -8.98
N GLU A 54 -10.97 5.26 -9.42
CA GLU A 54 -12.27 5.71 -9.92
C GLU A 54 -13.08 6.44 -8.85
N GLN A 55 -12.80 6.17 -7.59
CA GLN A 55 -13.46 6.80 -6.44
C GLN A 55 -12.60 7.90 -5.80
N GLY A 56 -11.54 8.32 -6.47
CA GLY A 56 -10.69 9.41 -5.99
C GLY A 56 -9.71 9.01 -4.90
N ARG A 57 -9.51 7.71 -4.68
CA ARG A 57 -8.50 7.23 -3.73
C ARG A 57 -7.29 6.71 -4.51
N TYR A 58 -6.12 6.80 -3.89
CA TYR A 58 -4.91 6.29 -4.51
C TYR A 58 -4.43 5.01 -3.82
N ILE A 59 -3.83 4.15 -4.61
CA ILE A 59 -3.03 3.02 -4.15
C ILE A 59 -1.75 3.09 -4.96
N GLU A 60 -0.65 3.35 -4.28
CA GLU A 60 0.65 3.47 -4.93
C GLU A 60 1.42 2.16 -4.78
N TRP A 61 1.89 1.63 -5.89
CA TRP A 61 2.78 0.47 -5.85
C TRP A 61 4.20 0.97 -5.66
N VAL A 62 4.63 1.05 -4.39
CA VAL A 62 5.91 1.66 -4.02
C VAL A 62 7.08 0.80 -4.47
N GLN A 63 6.97 -0.49 -4.23
CA GLN A 63 7.93 -1.50 -4.65
C GLN A 63 7.19 -2.78 -4.95
N LYS A 64 7.92 -3.77 -5.48
CA LYS A 64 7.37 -5.06 -5.87
C LYS A 64 6.44 -5.68 -4.82
N SER A 65 6.80 -5.56 -3.56
CA SER A 65 6.06 -6.18 -2.45
C SER A 65 5.49 -5.16 -1.46
N VAL A 66 5.32 -3.90 -1.89
CA VAL A 66 4.91 -2.81 -1.02
C VAL A 66 3.89 -1.93 -1.72
N LEU A 67 2.71 -1.82 -1.11
CA LEU A 67 1.62 -0.98 -1.59
C LEU A 67 1.28 0.06 -0.53
N LEU A 68 1.10 1.30 -0.95
CA LEU A 68 0.69 2.39 -0.07
C LEU A 68 -0.72 2.82 -0.41
N CYS A 69 -1.61 2.76 0.57
CA CYS A 69 -3.03 3.02 0.40
C CYS A 69 -3.47 4.25 1.16
N MET A 70 -4.35 5.02 0.54
CA MET A 70 -4.99 6.15 1.18
C MET A 70 -6.00 5.68 2.24
N SER A 71 -6.66 4.56 2.05
CA SER A 71 -7.73 4.11 2.92
C SER A 71 -7.40 2.78 3.60
N ARG A 72 -7.88 2.64 4.84
CA ARG A 72 -7.75 1.41 5.61
C ARG A 72 -8.48 0.25 4.92
N ASP A 73 -9.66 0.52 4.37
CA ASP A 73 -10.46 -0.52 3.73
C ASP A 73 -9.77 -1.06 2.47
N ASP A 74 -9.12 -0.19 1.72
CA ASP A 74 -8.33 -0.62 0.56
C ASP A 74 -7.16 -1.52 0.99
N ALA A 75 -6.50 -1.17 2.09
CA ALA A 75 -5.40 -1.99 2.62
C ALA A 75 -5.90 -3.37 3.03
N LEU A 76 -7.05 -3.44 3.68
CA LEU A 76 -7.64 -4.71 4.08
C LEU A 76 -8.07 -5.53 2.85
N ALA A 77 -8.64 -4.88 1.85
CA ALA A 77 -9.01 -5.53 0.59
C ALA A 77 -7.77 -6.11 -0.09
N LEU A 78 -6.68 -5.35 -0.16
CA LEU A 78 -5.43 -5.83 -0.74
C LEU A 78 -4.87 -7.02 0.04
N ALA A 79 -4.88 -6.94 1.37
CA ALA A 79 -4.39 -8.04 2.20
C ALA A 79 -5.17 -9.33 1.95
N SER A 80 -6.46 -9.22 1.66
CA SER A 80 -7.34 -10.37 1.47
C SER A 80 -7.11 -11.13 0.17
N VAL A 81 -6.36 -10.57 -0.79
CA VAL A 81 -6.13 -11.27 -2.06
C VAL A 81 -5.07 -12.36 -1.97
N PHE A 82 -4.29 -12.36 -0.89
CA PHE A 82 -3.19 -13.30 -0.73
C PHE A 82 -3.62 -14.60 -0.05
N PRO A 83 -3.05 -15.75 -0.46
CA PRO A 83 -3.28 -17.00 0.25
C PRO A 83 -2.59 -16.93 1.61
N MET A 84 -3.37 -16.90 2.68
CA MET A 84 -2.88 -16.66 4.04
C MET A 84 -1.86 -17.69 4.52
N SER A 85 -2.00 -18.93 4.10
CA SER A 85 -1.08 -19.99 4.52
C SER A 85 0.30 -19.91 3.85
N ARG A 86 0.42 -19.13 2.77
CA ARG A 86 1.63 -19.08 1.95
C ARG A 86 2.13 -17.65 1.70
N THR A 87 1.57 -16.70 2.43
CA THR A 87 1.96 -15.30 2.30
C THR A 87 2.00 -14.64 3.66
N LYS A 88 3.08 -13.93 3.91
CA LYS A 88 3.14 -13.05 5.09
C LYS A 88 2.69 -11.67 4.64
N VAL A 89 1.65 -11.15 5.27
CA VAL A 89 1.12 -9.82 4.97
C VAL A 89 1.13 -9.00 6.25
N ARG A 90 1.66 -7.80 6.17
CA ARG A 90 1.65 -6.85 7.28
C ARG A 90 1.13 -5.51 6.80
N ILE A 91 0.32 -4.88 7.64
CA ILE A 91 -0.20 -3.54 7.37
C ILE A 91 0.36 -2.61 8.43
N PHE A 92 1.02 -1.54 7.98
CA PHE A 92 1.55 -0.51 8.85
C PHE A 92 0.74 0.76 8.66
N VAL A 93 0.48 1.45 9.77
CA VAL A 93 -0.12 2.77 9.74
C VAL A 93 1.00 3.80 9.61
N VAL A 94 0.90 4.66 8.62
CA VAL A 94 1.95 5.62 8.28
C VAL A 94 1.38 7.01 8.35
N THR A 95 2.07 7.91 9.05
CA THR A 95 1.61 9.30 9.21
C THR A 95 2.37 10.28 8.33
N GLY A 96 3.43 9.85 7.69
CA GLY A 96 4.21 10.68 6.78
C GLY A 96 5.40 9.94 6.23
N GLU A 97 6.14 10.62 5.40
CA GLU A 97 7.31 10.03 4.74
C GLU A 97 8.48 11.01 4.86
N ILE A 98 9.68 10.46 5.01
CA ILE A 98 10.91 11.24 5.03
C ILE A 98 11.57 11.08 3.67
N THR A 99 11.81 12.21 3.02
CA THR A 99 12.44 12.25 1.71
C THR A 99 13.86 12.79 1.84
N TRP A 100 14.79 12.15 1.18
CA TRP A 100 16.20 12.55 1.16
C TRP A 100 16.53 13.44 -0.01
#